data_4443626006d3ea663f21a6e741b78876
#
_entry.id   4443626006d3ea663f21a6e741b78876
#
_cell.length_a   1.000
_cell.length_b   1.000
_cell.length_c   1.000
_cell.angle_alpha   90.00
_cell.angle_beta   90.00
_cell.angle_gamma   90.00
#
_symmetry.space_group_name_H-M   'P 1'
#
loop_
_entity.id
_entity.type
_entity.pdbx_description
1 polymer ?
#
loop_
_entity_poly.entity_id
_entity_poly.type
_entity_poly.pdbx_seq_one_letter_code
_entity_poly.pdbx_strand_id
1 'polypeptide(L)'
;LIRFNRLKQLTINKLNYKKMNYISIKEIDSLQKWVKQALKNKQKPLKNKKLGKNKTLVMLFFNSSLRTRLSTQKAAINLGMNVMVMNFGSEGWTLEFEDGTVMNQGASEHIKEAAEVVSQYADIIAIRAFAGLVDKEKDNAETVISGFVKYATVPVVNMESATGHPLQSLADAITMAEHKTKHRPKVVLSWAPHPRALPQAVANSFVEMMQKQEDMDFVITHPEGYELNPEITKDSKIEYDQNKAFENADFIYTKNWSNYKEYGQITNTDPNWTVTAEKMALTNNAKFMHCLPVRRNVIVTDEVIDSENSSVIEQANNRTYSAQLVLQKILKKSR
;
A
#
# COMPACT_ATOMS: atom_id res chain seq x y z
N LEU A 1 20.99 -13.47 43.71
CA LEU A 1 21.14 -14.27 42.44
C LEU A 1 19.77 -14.72 41.88
N ILE A 2 18.86 -15.25 42.70
CA ILE A 2 17.54 -15.76 42.27
C ILE A 2 16.64 -14.65 41.73
N ARG A 3 16.65 -13.44 42.27
CA ARG A 3 15.89 -12.29 41.79
C ARG A 3 16.41 -11.74 40.44
N PHE A 4 17.74 -11.78 40.25
CA PHE A 4 18.37 -11.36 38.98
C PHE A 4 18.07 -12.32 37.83
N ASN A 5 18.05 -13.63 38.07
CA ASN A 5 17.70 -14.63 37.08
C ASN A 5 16.21 -14.59 36.69
N ARG A 6 15.33 -14.25 37.64
CA ARG A 6 13.89 -14.08 37.35
C ARG A 6 13.59 -12.85 36.49
N LEU A 7 14.33 -11.75 36.75
CA LEU A 7 14.25 -10.54 35.90
C LEU A 7 14.81 -10.78 34.49
N LYS A 8 15.93 -11.48 34.35
CA LYS A 8 16.47 -11.90 33.04
C LYS A 8 15.52 -12.85 32.30
N GLN A 9 14.91 -13.81 33.01
CA GLN A 9 13.95 -14.73 32.40
C GLN A 9 12.63 -14.04 32.01
N LEU A 10 12.17 -13.04 32.76
CA LEU A 10 11.03 -12.21 32.39
C LEU A 10 11.34 -11.27 31.22
N THR A 11 12.57 -10.80 31.08
CA THR A 11 13.02 -9.99 29.94
C THR A 11 13.18 -10.86 28.70
N ILE A 12 13.73 -12.09 28.83
CA ILE A 12 13.86 -13.05 27.72
C ILE A 12 12.48 -13.57 27.26
N ASN A 13 11.54 -13.80 28.20
CA ASN A 13 10.17 -14.21 27.83
C ASN A 13 9.35 -13.06 27.20
N LYS A 14 9.65 -11.78 27.47
CA LYS A 14 9.09 -10.65 26.73
C LYS A 14 9.63 -10.51 25.29
N LEU A 15 10.81 -11.06 25.01
CA LEU A 15 11.46 -11.03 23.69
C LEU A 15 10.89 -12.03 22.67
N ASN A 16 10.03 -12.96 23.08
CA ASN A 16 9.47 -13.99 22.19
C ASN A 16 8.04 -13.73 21.69
N TYR A 17 7.43 -12.59 21.99
CA TYR A 17 6.22 -12.18 21.30
C TYR A 17 6.61 -11.67 19.91
N LYS A 18 6.51 -12.54 18.89
CA LYS A 18 6.75 -12.18 17.49
C LYS A 18 5.80 -11.03 17.12
N LYS A 19 6.34 -9.79 17.11
CA LYS A 19 5.57 -8.61 16.74
C LYS A 19 4.93 -8.82 15.37
N MET A 20 3.66 -8.46 15.23
CA MET A 20 2.98 -8.57 13.93
C MET A 20 3.21 -7.29 13.15
N ASN A 21 4.13 -7.31 12.21
CA ASN A 21 4.24 -6.26 11.20
C ASN A 21 3.15 -6.44 10.13
N TYR A 22 2.93 -5.41 9.31
CA TYR A 22 2.16 -5.48 8.08
C TYR A 22 2.92 -4.72 6.98
N ILE A 23 3.75 -5.42 6.25
CA ILE A 23 4.67 -4.84 5.26
C ILE A 23 4.21 -5.13 3.83
N SER A 24 3.58 -6.28 3.61
CA SER A 24 3.12 -6.74 2.30
C SER A 24 1.72 -7.36 2.40
N ILE A 25 0.98 -7.31 1.30
CA ILE A 25 -0.29 -8.04 1.14
C ILE A 25 -0.08 -9.57 1.23
N LYS A 26 1.13 -10.04 1.00
CA LYS A 26 1.49 -11.46 1.12
C LYS A 26 1.30 -12.01 2.54
N GLU A 27 1.39 -11.15 3.56
CA GLU A 27 1.23 -11.53 4.97
C GLU A 27 -0.22 -11.87 5.36
N ILE A 28 -1.17 -11.58 4.48
CA ILE A 28 -2.58 -11.94 4.71
C ILE A 28 -2.78 -13.44 4.50
N ASP A 29 -3.23 -14.12 5.55
CA ASP A 29 -3.54 -15.56 5.55
C ASP A 29 -4.74 -15.91 4.64
N SER A 30 -5.81 -15.14 4.71
CA SER A 30 -7.01 -15.30 3.89
C SER A 30 -7.59 -13.93 3.52
N LEU A 31 -7.40 -13.53 2.27
CA LEU A 31 -7.88 -12.24 1.77
C LEU A 31 -9.40 -12.11 1.90
N GLN A 32 -10.15 -13.17 1.58
CA GLN A 32 -11.61 -13.18 1.71
C GLN A 32 -12.09 -12.92 3.15
N LYS A 33 -11.43 -13.55 4.15
CA LYS A 33 -11.76 -13.33 5.57
C LYS A 33 -11.44 -11.90 5.99
N TRP A 34 -10.34 -11.34 5.51
CA TRP A 34 -9.95 -9.96 5.81
C TRP A 34 -10.91 -8.97 5.19
N VAL A 35 -11.25 -9.13 3.91
CA VAL A 35 -12.24 -8.29 3.21
C VAL A 35 -13.60 -8.34 3.93
N LYS A 36 -14.11 -9.54 4.27
CA LYS A 36 -15.36 -9.70 5.03
C LYS A 36 -15.31 -8.95 6.38
N GLN A 37 -14.16 -8.98 7.08
CA GLN A 37 -14.01 -8.26 8.34
C GLN A 37 -13.92 -6.75 8.14
N ALA A 38 -13.26 -6.27 7.08
CA ALA A 38 -13.20 -4.85 6.73
C ALA A 38 -14.59 -4.28 6.41
N LEU A 39 -15.40 -5.01 5.65
CA LEU A 39 -16.80 -4.65 5.37
C LEU A 39 -17.64 -4.56 6.65
N LYS A 40 -17.45 -5.48 7.62
CA LYS A 40 -18.08 -5.37 8.94
C LYS A 40 -17.61 -4.14 9.72
N ASN A 41 -16.34 -3.79 9.61
CA ASN A 41 -15.82 -2.56 10.21
C ASN A 41 -16.43 -1.31 9.53
N LYS A 42 -16.63 -1.34 8.21
CA LYS A 42 -17.27 -0.25 7.45
C LYS A 42 -18.71 -0.02 7.89
N GLN A 43 -19.47 -1.09 8.10
CA GLN A 43 -20.86 -1.02 8.61
C GLN A 43 -20.96 -0.47 10.04
N LYS A 44 -19.98 -0.79 10.91
CA LYS A 44 -19.94 -0.38 12.32
C LYS A 44 -18.55 0.10 12.72
N PRO A 45 -18.10 1.27 12.22
CA PRO A 45 -16.69 1.70 12.31
C PRO A 45 -16.21 1.90 13.75
N LEU A 46 -17.08 2.28 14.66
CA LEU A 46 -16.74 2.53 16.08
C LEU A 46 -16.93 1.33 17.01
N LYS A 47 -17.35 0.15 16.47
CA LYS A 47 -17.60 -1.05 17.30
C LYS A 47 -16.39 -1.42 18.18
N ASN A 48 -15.18 -1.19 17.70
CA ASN A 48 -13.93 -1.53 18.38
C ASN A 48 -13.21 -0.30 18.96
N LYS A 49 -13.91 0.81 19.23
CA LYS A 49 -13.33 2.09 19.70
C LYS A 49 -12.50 1.97 21.00
N LYS A 50 -12.76 0.96 21.82
CA LYS A 50 -12.01 0.73 23.06
C LYS A 50 -10.71 -0.07 22.86
N LEU A 51 -10.48 -0.63 21.66
CA LEU A 51 -9.34 -1.53 21.39
C LEU A 51 -8.02 -0.80 21.46
N GLY A 52 -7.96 0.44 20.96
CA GLY A 52 -6.77 1.29 20.93
C GLY A 52 -6.68 2.27 22.10
N LYS A 53 -7.52 2.12 23.17
CA LYS A 53 -7.45 3.02 24.33
C LYS A 53 -6.05 3.02 24.96
N ASN A 54 -5.50 4.21 25.16
CA ASN A 54 -4.14 4.43 25.70
C ASN A 54 -3.03 3.89 24.79
N LYS A 55 -3.31 3.69 23.50
CA LYS A 55 -2.34 3.27 22.48
C LYS A 55 -2.09 4.42 21.50
N THR A 56 -0.85 4.56 21.06
CA THR A 56 -0.41 5.62 20.14
C THR A 56 0.05 5.00 18.82
N LEU A 57 -0.51 5.49 17.72
CA LEU A 57 0.00 5.30 16.37
C LEU A 57 0.93 6.46 16.02
N VAL A 58 2.19 6.19 15.74
CA VAL A 58 3.12 7.16 15.15
C VAL A 58 3.17 6.95 13.65
N MET A 59 2.90 7.99 12.88
CA MET A 59 2.91 7.97 11.42
C MET A 59 4.09 8.79 10.90
N LEU A 60 5.00 8.14 10.18
CA LEU A 60 6.21 8.75 9.62
C LEU A 60 6.05 8.93 8.10
N PHE A 61 6.17 10.15 7.62
CA PHE A 61 6.08 10.50 6.22
C PHE A 61 7.41 11.02 5.68
N PHE A 62 8.04 10.26 4.78
CA PHE A 62 9.20 10.70 4.01
C PHE A 62 8.78 11.43 2.72
N ASN A 63 7.51 11.29 2.33
CA ASN A 63 6.90 11.96 1.17
C ASN A 63 5.49 12.43 1.51
N SER A 64 5.03 13.51 0.86
CA SER A 64 3.70 14.08 1.05
C SER A 64 2.58 13.10 0.71
N SER A 65 1.47 13.13 1.46
CA SER A 65 0.27 12.36 1.17
C SER A 65 -0.98 13.00 1.77
N LEU A 66 -2.03 13.11 0.97
CA LEU A 66 -3.35 13.52 1.44
C LEU A 66 -4.14 12.30 1.97
N ARG A 67 -4.40 11.35 1.09
CA ARG A 67 -5.29 10.19 1.38
C ARG A 67 -4.73 9.24 2.42
N THR A 68 -3.46 8.85 2.31
CA THR A 68 -2.81 7.98 3.29
C THR A 68 -2.87 8.60 4.69
N ARG A 69 -2.57 9.89 4.78
CA ARG A 69 -2.59 10.62 6.05
C ARG A 69 -4.00 10.60 6.67
N LEU A 70 -5.00 11.06 5.94
CA LEU A 70 -6.36 11.20 6.46
C LEU A 70 -7.01 9.84 6.75
N SER A 71 -6.89 8.84 5.85
CA SER A 71 -7.51 7.54 6.03
C SER A 71 -6.91 6.74 7.19
N THR A 72 -5.58 6.78 7.36
CA THR A 72 -4.92 6.06 8.45
C THR A 72 -5.16 6.71 9.80
N GLN A 73 -5.16 8.06 9.88
CA GLN A 73 -5.58 8.76 11.09
C GLN A 73 -7.02 8.43 11.47
N LYS A 74 -7.95 8.50 10.48
CA LYS A 74 -9.36 8.16 10.72
C LYS A 74 -9.52 6.73 11.21
N ALA A 75 -8.76 5.79 10.65
CA ALA A 75 -8.75 4.38 11.07
C ALA A 75 -8.32 4.22 12.54
N ALA A 76 -7.23 4.90 12.94
CA ALA A 76 -6.74 4.89 14.32
C ALA A 76 -7.74 5.50 15.30
N ILE A 77 -8.34 6.65 14.95
CA ILE A 77 -9.38 7.32 15.74
C ILE A 77 -10.61 6.41 15.92
N ASN A 78 -11.04 5.69 14.88
CA ASN A 78 -12.14 4.73 14.96
C ASN A 78 -11.87 3.61 15.97
N LEU A 79 -10.61 3.26 16.19
CA LEU A 79 -10.18 2.27 17.19
C LEU A 79 -9.91 2.89 18.58
N GLY A 80 -9.95 4.21 18.71
CA GLY A 80 -9.67 4.96 19.94
C GLY A 80 -8.20 5.12 20.26
N MET A 81 -7.33 5.08 19.26
CA MET A 81 -5.90 5.36 19.42
C MET A 81 -5.63 6.87 19.42
N ASN A 82 -4.56 7.27 20.10
CA ASN A 82 -3.89 8.55 19.85
C ASN A 82 -3.10 8.47 18.55
N VAL A 83 -2.88 9.61 17.89
CA VAL A 83 -2.11 9.68 16.65
C VAL A 83 -1.08 10.80 16.72
N MET A 84 0.16 10.49 16.44
CA MET A 84 1.24 11.44 16.20
C MET A 84 1.68 11.33 14.75
N VAL A 85 1.92 12.46 14.10
CA VAL A 85 2.33 12.48 12.68
C VAL A 85 3.59 13.33 12.56
N MET A 86 4.61 12.78 11.90
CA MET A 86 5.87 13.46 11.62
C MET A 86 6.20 13.41 10.13
N ASN A 87 6.59 14.53 9.55
CA ASN A 87 7.08 14.64 8.17
C ASN A 87 8.61 14.73 8.19
N PHE A 88 9.30 13.64 7.90
CA PHE A 88 10.76 13.62 7.89
C PHE A 88 11.36 14.62 6.88
N GLY A 89 10.70 14.87 5.75
CA GLY A 89 11.16 15.81 4.74
C GLY A 89 11.17 17.29 5.16
N SER A 90 10.47 17.66 6.27
CA SER A 90 10.33 19.06 6.71
C SER A 90 10.49 19.25 8.22
N GLU A 91 10.31 18.22 9.02
CA GLU A 91 10.30 18.27 10.49
C GLU A 91 11.44 17.42 11.08
N GLY A 92 12.02 16.50 10.31
CA GLY A 92 13.11 15.63 10.70
C GLY A 92 14.42 15.99 10.01
N TRP A 93 15.38 15.17 10.22
CA TRP A 93 16.70 15.23 9.58
C TRP A 93 16.96 13.98 8.74
N THR A 94 18.03 14.01 7.94
CA THR A 94 18.45 12.87 7.11
C THR A 94 18.95 11.74 8.01
N LEU A 95 18.46 10.53 7.74
CA LEU A 95 18.89 9.31 8.43
C LEU A 95 19.97 8.58 7.65
N GLU A 96 20.89 7.95 8.39
CA GLU A 96 21.85 6.99 7.88
C GLU A 96 21.29 5.57 8.04
N PHE A 97 21.44 4.73 7.03
CA PHE A 97 20.89 3.37 7.01
C PHE A 97 21.96 2.27 6.96
N GLU A 98 23.20 2.60 6.59
CA GLU A 98 24.26 1.62 6.40
C GLU A 98 25.03 1.38 7.71
N ASP A 99 25.12 0.11 8.11
CA ASP A 99 25.87 -0.30 9.30
C ASP A 99 27.37 -0.02 9.12
N GLY A 100 27.99 0.61 10.13
CA GLY A 100 29.43 0.88 10.15
C GLY A 100 29.86 2.16 9.41
N THR A 101 28.93 2.93 8.87
CA THR A 101 29.21 4.23 8.22
C THR A 101 29.83 5.21 9.22
N VAL A 102 30.85 5.93 8.78
CA VAL A 102 31.39 7.08 9.50
C VAL A 102 30.51 8.29 9.21
N MET A 103 29.66 8.67 10.17
CA MET A 103 28.64 9.71 10.03
C MET A 103 29.24 11.14 10.08
N ASN A 104 30.14 11.46 9.17
CA ASN A 104 30.79 12.78 9.06
C ASN A 104 30.24 13.63 7.89
N GLN A 105 29.07 13.22 7.31
CA GLN A 105 28.43 13.90 6.19
C GLN A 105 27.02 14.37 6.56
N GLY A 106 26.07 14.38 5.63
CA GLY A 106 24.75 15.01 5.77
C GLY A 106 23.72 14.30 6.66
N ALA A 107 23.94 13.06 7.08
CA ALA A 107 23.03 12.36 7.99
C ALA A 107 23.33 12.72 9.45
N SER A 108 22.27 13.05 10.21
CA SER A 108 22.38 13.48 11.61
C SER A 108 22.15 12.36 12.61
N GLU A 109 21.47 11.27 12.21
CA GLU A 109 21.13 10.15 13.09
C GLU A 109 21.10 8.84 12.30
N HIS A 110 21.48 7.73 12.94
CA HIS A 110 21.39 6.42 12.32
C HIS A 110 20.00 5.80 12.57
N ILE A 111 19.54 5.00 11.62
CA ILE A 111 18.22 4.33 11.70
C ILE A 111 18.05 3.48 12.96
N LYS A 112 19.14 2.97 13.56
CA LYS A 112 19.09 2.19 14.82
C LYS A 112 18.51 3.02 15.94
N GLU A 113 19.10 4.19 16.21
CA GLU A 113 18.66 5.08 17.27
C GLU A 113 17.29 5.64 16.94
N ALA A 114 17.06 6.12 15.73
CA ALA A 114 15.78 6.68 15.32
C ALA A 114 14.61 5.69 15.51
N ALA A 115 14.77 4.43 15.09
CA ALA A 115 13.72 3.42 15.19
C ALA A 115 13.45 3.00 16.66
N GLU A 116 14.50 2.86 17.47
CA GLU A 116 14.37 2.52 18.88
C GLU A 116 13.74 3.68 19.68
N VAL A 117 14.14 4.93 19.42
CA VAL A 117 13.59 6.13 20.08
C VAL A 117 12.11 6.32 19.70
N VAL A 118 11.75 6.26 18.42
CA VAL A 118 10.35 6.37 17.97
C VAL A 118 9.50 5.26 18.61
N SER A 119 10.06 4.08 18.83
CA SER A 119 9.37 2.97 19.46
C SER A 119 9.01 3.25 20.95
N GLN A 120 9.71 4.19 21.63
CA GLN A 120 9.35 4.58 23.00
C GLN A 120 8.08 5.44 23.05
N TYR A 121 7.75 6.12 21.95
CA TYR A 121 6.57 6.99 21.84
C TYR A 121 5.38 6.31 21.14
N ALA A 122 5.60 5.14 20.54
CA ALA A 122 4.63 4.44 19.72
C ALA A 122 4.25 3.06 20.30
N ASP A 123 3.01 2.66 20.09
CA ASP A 123 2.60 1.25 20.18
C ASP A 123 2.58 0.59 18.78
N ILE A 124 2.45 1.40 17.73
CA ILE A 124 2.54 0.99 16.31
C ILE A 124 3.20 2.13 15.55
N ILE A 125 4.13 1.82 14.66
CA ILE A 125 4.74 2.76 13.73
C ILE A 125 4.18 2.48 12.34
N ALA A 126 3.69 3.51 11.63
CA ALA A 126 3.24 3.42 10.25
C ALA A 126 4.09 4.32 9.36
N ILE A 127 4.63 3.79 8.27
CA ILE A 127 5.66 4.46 7.47
C ILE A 127 5.22 4.58 6.02
N ARG A 128 5.50 5.75 5.43
CA ARG A 128 5.39 6.02 4.01
C ARG A 128 6.71 6.58 3.47
N ALA A 129 7.34 5.83 2.57
CA ALA A 129 8.63 6.17 1.97
C ALA A 129 8.69 5.67 0.52
N PHE A 130 8.60 6.57 -0.45
CA PHE A 130 8.60 6.26 -1.88
C PHE A 130 9.96 5.83 -2.40
N ALA A 131 9.93 5.15 -3.57
CA ALA A 131 11.11 4.96 -4.41
C ALA A 131 11.71 6.29 -4.83
N GLY A 132 13.03 6.36 -4.82
CA GLY A 132 13.77 7.49 -5.38
C GLY A 132 13.76 7.51 -6.91
N LEU A 133 13.50 6.36 -7.55
CA LEU A 133 13.50 6.14 -9.00
C LEU A 133 14.84 6.49 -9.68
N VAL A 134 15.94 6.44 -8.93
CA VAL A 134 17.31 6.70 -9.40
C VAL A 134 18.14 5.43 -9.33
N ASP A 135 18.08 4.73 -8.20
CA ASP A 135 18.81 3.50 -7.93
C ASP A 135 17.81 2.37 -7.67
N LYS A 136 17.70 1.48 -8.65
CA LYS A 136 16.76 0.35 -8.61
C LYS A 136 17.08 -0.65 -7.50
N GLU A 137 18.35 -0.90 -7.24
CA GLU A 137 18.77 -1.87 -6.22
C GLU A 137 18.45 -1.33 -4.82
N LYS A 138 18.76 -0.07 -4.58
CA LYS A 138 18.45 0.61 -3.32
C LYS A 138 16.95 0.69 -3.06
N ASP A 139 16.15 1.02 -4.08
CA ASP A 139 14.71 1.06 -3.97
C ASP A 139 14.12 -0.35 -3.72
N ASN A 140 14.62 -1.39 -4.41
CA ASN A 140 14.20 -2.78 -4.20
C ASN A 140 14.63 -3.33 -2.83
N ALA A 141 15.69 -2.83 -2.23
CA ALA A 141 16.09 -3.18 -0.87
C ALA A 141 15.14 -2.65 0.20
N GLU A 142 14.20 -1.74 -0.17
CA GLU A 142 13.22 -1.16 0.75
C GLU A 142 13.87 -0.55 1.99
N THR A 143 14.97 0.19 1.81
CA THR A 143 15.93 0.60 2.85
C THR A 143 15.23 1.20 4.08
N VAL A 144 14.26 2.11 3.89
CA VAL A 144 13.57 2.76 5.00
C VAL A 144 12.71 1.77 5.78
N ILE A 145 11.83 1.03 5.09
CA ILE A 145 10.93 0.05 5.75
C ILE A 145 11.73 -1.04 6.42
N SER A 146 12.73 -1.60 5.72
CA SER A 146 13.59 -2.68 6.23
C SER A 146 14.36 -2.23 7.48
N GLY A 147 14.88 -0.99 7.49
CA GLY A 147 15.56 -0.42 8.65
C GLY A 147 14.65 -0.34 9.87
N PHE A 148 13.45 0.23 9.73
CA PHE A 148 12.49 0.27 10.83
C PHE A 148 12.01 -1.12 11.26
N VAL A 149 11.78 -2.06 10.35
CA VAL A 149 11.42 -3.44 10.69
C VAL A 149 12.51 -4.12 11.50
N LYS A 150 13.78 -3.85 11.16
CA LYS A 150 14.95 -4.43 11.84
C LYS A 150 15.12 -3.90 13.26
N TYR A 151 14.97 -2.58 13.48
CA TYR A 151 15.35 -1.95 14.74
C TYR A 151 14.19 -1.48 15.61
N ALA A 152 12.99 -1.23 15.07
CA ALA A 152 11.85 -0.88 15.91
C ALA A 152 11.45 -2.02 16.85
N THR A 153 11.12 -1.69 18.10
CA THR A 153 10.66 -2.66 19.11
C THR A 153 9.15 -2.87 19.11
N VAL A 154 8.40 -2.04 18.36
CA VAL A 154 6.95 -2.11 18.17
C VAL A 154 6.61 -2.54 16.73
N PRO A 155 5.35 -2.99 16.45
CA PRO A 155 4.91 -3.32 15.11
C PRO A 155 5.08 -2.18 14.11
N VAL A 156 5.48 -2.54 12.88
CA VAL A 156 5.61 -1.62 11.74
C VAL A 156 4.54 -1.91 10.69
N VAL A 157 3.93 -0.86 10.17
CA VAL A 157 2.94 -0.90 9.09
C VAL A 157 3.46 -0.13 7.88
N ASN A 158 3.51 -0.79 6.72
CA ASN A 158 3.80 -0.16 5.45
C ASN A 158 2.56 0.57 4.93
N MET A 159 2.57 1.91 4.95
CA MET A 159 1.52 2.73 4.35
C MET A 159 1.70 2.93 2.83
N GLU A 160 2.92 2.92 2.36
CA GLU A 160 3.40 2.87 0.98
C GLU A 160 4.93 2.94 1.00
N SER A 161 5.60 2.06 0.29
CA SER A 161 7.06 2.00 0.20
C SER A 161 7.54 2.07 -1.25
N ALA A 162 8.81 1.82 -1.48
CA ALA A 162 9.39 1.85 -2.81
C ALA A 162 8.74 0.83 -3.77
N THR A 163 8.47 -0.38 -3.27
CA THR A 163 7.96 -1.50 -4.09
C THR A 163 6.55 -1.94 -3.75
N GLY A 164 5.96 -1.46 -2.66
CA GLY A 164 4.65 -1.93 -2.19
C GLY A 164 3.74 -0.88 -1.56
N HIS A 165 2.42 -1.06 -1.78
CA HIS A 165 1.36 -0.28 -1.13
C HIS A 165 0.25 -1.21 -0.60
N PRO A 166 0.53 -2.04 0.43
CA PRO A 166 -0.37 -3.11 0.86
C PRO A 166 -1.70 -2.62 1.42
N LEU A 167 -1.75 -1.42 2.03
CA LEU A 167 -3.02 -0.82 2.48
C LEU A 167 -3.90 -0.41 1.31
N GLN A 168 -3.32 -0.01 0.16
CA GLN A 168 -4.09 0.32 -1.03
C GLN A 168 -4.66 -0.94 -1.65
N SER A 169 -3.87 -1.98 -1.90
CA SER A 169 -4.35 -3.21 -2.51
C SER A 169 -5.43 -3.91 -1.66
N LEU A 170 -5.34 -3.82 -0.33
CA LEU A 170 -6.44 -4.29 0.54
C LEU A 170 -7.70 -3.43 0.38
N ALA A 171 -7.58 -2.10 0.21
CA ALA A 171 -8.72 -1.23 -0.08
C ALA A 171 -9.33 -1.53 -1.45
N ASP A 172 -8.51 -1.87 -2.44
CA ASP A 172 -8.94 -2.28 -3.78
C ASP A 172 -9.75 -3.59 -3.72
N ALA A 173 -9.27 -4.57 -2.96
CA ALA A 173 -9.99 -5.81 -2.72
C ALA A 173 -11.35 -5.60 -2.03
N ILE A 174 -11.42 -4.67 -1.06
CA ILE A 174 -12.69 -4.29 -0.39
C ILE A 174 -13.64 -3.67 -1.42
N THR A 175 -13.16 -2.76 -2.27
CA THR A 175 -13.97 -2.07 -3.28
C THR A 175 -14.50 -3.06 -4.32
N MET A 176 -13.66 -3.94 -4.83
CA MET A 176 -14.12 -4.98 -5.77
C MET A 176 -15.17 -5.90 -5.12
N ALA A 177 -15.00 -6.26 -3.86
CA ALA A 177 -15.98 -7.10 -3.15
C ALA A 177 -17.34 -6.42 -2.95
N GLU A 178 -17.40 -5.08 -2.85
CA GLU A 178 -18.64 -4.31 -2.76
C GLU A 178 -19.38 -4.24 -4.09
N HIS A 179 -18.66 -4.27 -5.21
CA HIS A 179 -19.22 -4.13 -6.56
C HIS A 179 -19.29 -5.43 -7.35
N LYS A 180 -18.79 -6.54 -6.79
CA LYS A 180 -18.79 -7.86 -7.45
C LYS A 180 -20.21 -8.37 -7.62
N THR A 181 -20.63 -8.59 -8.87
CA THR A 181 -21.98 -9.05 -9.24
C THR A 181 -22.03 -10.49 -9.73
N LYS A 182 -20.89 -11.08 -10.10
CA LYS A 182 -20.80 -12.47 -10.60
C LYS A 182 -19.66 -13.26 -9.95
N HIS A 183 -19.68 -14.57 -10.12
CA HIS A 183 -18.74 -15.49 -9.47
C HIS A 183 -17.28 -15.22 -9.86
N ARG A 184 -16.98 -15.09 -11.15
CA ARG A 184 -15.64 -14.85 -11.70
C ARG A 184 -15.61 -13.58 -12.56
N PRO A 185 -15.53 -12.38 -11.95
CA PRO A 185 -15.38 -11.15 -12.71
C PRO A 185 -14.00 -11.07 -13.36
N LYS A 186 -13.94 -10.50 -14.55
CA LYS A 186 -12.68 -10.15 -15.22
C LYS A 186 -12.19 -8.80 -14.70
N VAL A 187 -10.97 -8.79 -14.18
CA VAL A 187 -10.29 -7.62 -13.63
C VAL A 187 -9.10 -7.29 -14.50
N VAL A 188 -8.97 -6.05 -14.93
CA VAL A 188 -7.86 -5.58 -15.75
C VAL A 188 -7.08 -4.51 -14.99
N LEU A 189 -5.78 -4.74 -14.80
CA LEU A 189 -4.84 -3.69 -14.41
C LEU A 189 -4.29 -3.07 -15.69
N SER A 190 -4.65 -1.82 -15.96
CA SER A 190 -4.22 -1.09 -17.15
C SER A 190 -3.19 -0.02 -16.83
N TRP A 191 -2.04 -0.07 -17.53
CA TRP A 191 -1.16 1.08 -17.58
C TRP A 191 -1.84 2.27 -18.26
N ALA A 192 -1.44 3.49 -17.91
CA ALA A 192 -1.83 4.72 -18.61
C ALA A 192 -0.68 5.74 -18.57
N PRO A 193 -0.61 6.66 -19.55
CA PRO A 193 0.49 7.63 -19.65
C PRO A 193 0.50 8.60 -18.45
N HIS A 194 1.69 9.13 -18.16
CA HIS A 194 1.86 10.15 -17.13
C HIS A 194 3.13 10.98 -17.42
N PRO A 195 3.11 12.32 -17.20
CA PRO A 195 4.24 13.20 -17.52
C PRO A 195 5.41 13.08 -16.53
N ARG A 196 5.32 12.23 -15.51
CA ARG A 196 6.40 11.94 -14.55
C ARG A 196 6.50 10.44 -14.35
N ALA A 197 7.71 9.92 -14.15
CA ALA A 197 7.92 8.56 -13.72
C ALA A 197 7.28 8.37 -12.32
N LEU A 198 6.56 7.27 -12.14
CA LEU A 198 5.92 6.90 -10.88
C LEU A 198 6.40 5.53 -10.41
N PRO A 199 6.47 5.29 -9.08
CA PRO A 199 6.82 3.98 -8.55
C PRO A 199 5.88 2.86 -8.99
N GLN A 200 6.39 1.64 -9.04
CA GLN A 200 5.62 0.43 -9.34
C GLN A 200 4.82 -0.08 -8.13
N ALA A 201 5.02 0.49 -6.94
CA ALA A 201 4.51 0.02 -5.65
C ALA A 201 3.00 -0.32 -5.64
N VAL A 202 2.17 0.53 -6.25
CA VAL A 202 0.72 0.31 -6.32
C VAL A 202 0.39 -0.85 -7.26
N ALA A 203 0.97 -0.86 -8.46
CA ALA A 203 0.75 -1.93 -9.44
C ALA A 203 1.23 -3.28 -8.89
N ASN A 204 2.43 -3.32 -8.31
CA ASN A 204 2.99 -4.52 -7.67
C ASN A 204 2.04 -5.09 -6.61
N SER A 205 1.61 -4.28 -5.66
CA SER A 205 0.73 -4.75 -4.58
C SER A 205 -0.66 -5.13 -5.08
N PHE A 206 -1.14 -4.51 -6.17
CA PHE A 206 -2.38 -4.93 -6.81
C PHE A 206 -2.24 -6.31 -7.45
N VAL A 207 -1.16 -6.56 -8.19
CA VAL A 207 -0.87 -7.88 -8.78
C VAL A 207 -0.76 -8.96 -7.69
N GLU A 208 0.01 -8.70 -6.63
CA GLU A 208 0.16 -9.64 -5.50
C GLU A 208 -1.18 -9.91 -4.78
N MET A 209 -2.04 -8.92 -4.70
CA MET A 209 -3.39 -9.07 -4.14
C MET A 209 -4.26 -9.91 -5.07
N MET A 210 -4.22 -9.68 -6.39
CA MET A 210 -4.98 -10.46 -7.37
C MET A 210 -4.56 -11.94 -7.40
N GLN A 211 -3.30 -12.25 -7.21
CA GLN A 211 -2.81 -13.62 -7.08
C GLN A 211 -3.37 -14.38 -5.86
N LYS A 212 -3.99 -13.67 -4.89
CA LYS A 212 -4.74 -14.26 -3.77
C LYS A 212 -6.25 -14.37 -4.03
N GLN A 213 -6.72 -13.95 -5.21
CA GLN A 213 -8.14 -13.94 -5.63
C GLN A 213 -8.38 -15.09 -6.62
N GLU A 214 -8.61 -16.30 -6.10
CA GLU A 214 -8.85 -17.49 -6.93
C GLU A 214 -10.15 -17.44 -7.74
N ASP A 215 -11.08 -16.56 -7.36
CA ASP A 215 -12.41 -16.41 -7.94
C ASP A 215 -12.54 -15.18 -8.85
N MET A 216 -11.43 -14.70 -9.42
CA MET A 216 -11.38 -13.61 -10.38
C MET A 216 -10.45 -13.93 -11.55
N ASP A 217 -10.81 -13.53 -12.76
CA ASP A 217 -9.95 -13.62 -13.93
C ASP A 217 -9.15 -12.31 -14.06
N PHE A 218 -7.82 -12.42 -14.04
CA PHE A 218 -6.95 -11.26 -13.99
C PHE A 218 -6.08 -11.10 -15.23
N VAL A 219 -6.01 -9.88 -15.74
CA VAL A 219 -5.17 -9.50 -16.91
C VAL A 219 -4.44 -8.21 -16.59
N ILE A 220 -3.16 -8.15 -16.92
CA ILE A 220 -2.35 -6.94 -16.92
C ILE A 220 -2.22 -6.45 -18.36
N THR A 221 -2.43 -5.14 -18.62
CA THR A 221 -2.22 -4.56 -19.93
C THR A 221 -1.36 -3.31 -19.83
N HIS A 222 -0.34 -3.25 -20.68
CA HIS A 222 0.63 -2.16 -20.75
C HIS A 222 1.33 -2.18 -22.13
N PRO A 223 1.91 -1.05 -22.59
CA PRO A 223 2.75 -1.06 -23.77
C PRO A 223 4.01 -1.89 -23.56
N GLU A 224 4.59 -2.42 -24.63
CA GLU A 224 5.88 -3.10 -24.58
C GLU A 224 6.94 -2.23 -23.88
N GLY A 225 7.78 -2.85 -23.07
CA GLY A 225 8.80 -2.18 -22.25
C GLY A 225 8.31 -1.69 -20.88
N TYR A 226 7.01 -1.78 -20.58
CA TYR A 226 6.45 -1.41 -19.27
C TYR A 226 6.07 -2.62 -18.42
N GLU A 227 6.73 -3.75 -18.64
CA GLU A 227 6.58 -4.93 -17.78
C GLU A 227 6.93 -4.56 -16.33
N LEU A 228 6.14 -5.08 -15.38
CA LEU A 228 6.51 -5.07 -13.97
C LEU A 228 7.61 -6.11 -13.72
N ASN A 229 8.19 -6.10 -12.51
CA ASN A 229 9.15 -7.11 -12.11
C ASN A 229 8.57 -8.53 -12.33
N PRO A 230 9.27 -9.43 -13.08
CA PRO A 230 8.81 -10.79 -13.34
C PRO A 230 8.52 -11.60 -12.08
N GLU A 231 9.26 -11.36 -10.99
CA GLU A 231 9.02 -11.99 -9.69
C GLU A 231 7.68 -11.58 -9.06
N ILE A 232 7.13 -10.43 -9.47
CA ILE A 232 5.81 -9.95 -9.03
C ILE A 232 4.73 -10.52 -9.95
N THR A 233 4.89 -10.41 -11.26
CA THR A 233 3.86 -10.81 -12.23
C THR A 233 3.69 -12.32 -12.34
N LYS A 234 4.79 -13.10 -12.19
CA LYS A 234 4.79 -14.57 -12.30
C LYS A 234 4.00 -15.05 -13.53
N ASP A 235 2.98 -15.89 -13.30
CA ASP A 235 2.10 -16.46 -14.32
C ASP A 235 0.88 -15.57 -14.66
N SER A 236 0.88 -14.30 -14.26
CA SER A 236 -0.22 -13.38 -14.59
C SER A 236 -0.32 -13.18 -16.09
N LYS A 237 -1.54 -13.23 -16.63
CA LYS A 237 -1.77 -12.99 -18.08
C LYS A 237 -1.44 -11.54 -18.40
N ILE A 238 -0.61 -11.34 -19.44
CA ILE A 238 -0.30 -10.03 -20.00
C ILE A 238 -0.95 -9.93 -21.38
N GLU A 239 -1.58 -8.80 -21.68
CA GLU A 239 -2.15 -8.45 -22.98
C GLU A 239 -1.63 -7.06 -23.38
N TYR A 240 -0.94 -6.97 -24.50
CA TYR A 240 -0.36 -5.72 -24.99
C TYR A 240 -1.34 -4.84 -25.78
N ASP A 241 -2.50 -5.38 -26.16
CA ASP A 241 -3.60 -4.63 -26.73
C ASP A 241 -4.61 -4.26 -25.63
N GLN A 242 -4.67 -2.96 -25.31
CA GLN A 242 -5.55 -2.46 -24.24
C GLN A 242 -7.04 -2.73 -24.57
N ASN A 243 -7.45 -2.61 -25.83
CA ASN A 243 -8.84 -2.83 -26.24
C ASN A 243 -9.23 -4.30 -26.02
N LYS A 244 -8.39 -5.25 -26.46
CA LYS A 244 -8.60 -6.68 -26.18
C LYS A 244 -8.61 -7.01 -24.71
N ALA A 245 -7.75 -6.37 -23.92
CA ALA A 245 -7.75 -6.55 -22.48
C ALA A 245 -9.09 -6.08 -21.88
N PHE A 246 -9.67 -4.99 -22.37
CA PHE A 246 -10.92 -4.41 -21.86
C PHE A 246 -12.18 -5.20 -22.25
N GLU A 247 -12.16 -5.96 -23.35
CA GLU A 247 -13.31 -6.76 -23.77
C GLU A 247 -13.90 -7.59 -22.61
N ASN A 248 -15.20 -7.37 -22.34
CA ASN A 248 -15.94 -8.07 -21.29
C ASN A 248 -15.35 -7.96 -19.86
N ALA A 249 -14.50 -6.98 -19.60
CA ALA A 249 -14.01 -6.72 -18.24
C ALA A 249 -15.14 -6.22 -17.34
N ASP A 250 -15.06 -6.54 -16.03
CA ASP A 250 -16.00 -6.09 -14.99
C ASP A 250 -15.37 -5.01 -14.10
N PHE A 251 -14.04 -4.97 -14.05
CA PHE A 251 -13.26 -3.96 -13.35
C PHE A 251 -12.07 -3.52 -14.18
N ILE A 252 -11.92 -2.20 -14.35
CA ILE A 252 -10.74 -1.58 -14.94
C ILE A 252 -10.02 -0.79 -13.84
N TYR A 253 -8.86 -1.27 -13.42
CA TYR A 253 -7.99 -0.56 -12.51
C TYR A 253 -6.84 0.09 -13.28
N THR A 254 -6.88 1.40 -13.42
CA THR A 254 -5.88 2.14 -14.18
C THR A 254 -4.82 2.73 -13.27
N LYS A 255 -3.55 2.59 -13.67
CA LYS A 255 -2.42 3.17 -12.95
C LYS A 255 -1.23 3.40 -13.89
N ASN A 256 -0.53 4.51 -13.71
CA ASN A 256 0.79 4.67 -14.30
C ASN A 256 1.86 4.01 -13.41
N TRP A 257 2.85 3.41 -14.03
CA TRP A 257 4.13 3.02 -13.42
C TRP A 257 5.27 3.23 -14.42
N SER A 258 6.47 3.48 -13.91
CA SER A 258 7.68 3.65 -14.71
C SER A 258 8.22 2.31 -15.22
N ASN A 259 9.02 2.39 -16.28
CA ASN A 259 9.71 1.24 -16.85
C ASN A 259 10.59 0.53 -15.80
N TYR A 260 10.55 -0.80 -15.76
CA TYR A 260 11.34 -1.59 -14.81
C TYR A 260 12.78 -1.83 -15.30
N LYS A 261 13.00 -1.96 -16.60
CA LYS A 261 14.34 -2.16 -17.20
C LYS A 261 15.07 -0.83 -17.27
N GLU A 262 14.46 0.18 -17.88
CA GLU A 262 14.95 1.56 -17.91
C GLU A 262 14.41 2.32 -16.70
N TYR A 263 14.91 1.94 -15.53
CA TYR A 263 14.35 2.31 -14.24
C TYR A 263 14.18 3.82 -14.05
N GLY A 264 12.97 4.21 -13.68
CA GLY A 264 12.64 5.62 -13.43
C GLY A 264 12.51 6.48 -14.69
N GLN A 265 12.66 5.91 -15.89
CA GLN A 265 12.51 6.64 -17.14
C GLN A 265 11.05 6.65 -17.64
N ILE A 266 10.72 7.69 -18.41
CA ILE A 266 9.48 7.79 -19.18
C ILE A 266 9.84 7.48 -20.65
N THR A 267 9.54 6.30 -21.11
CA THR A 267 9.84 5.82 -22.46
C THR A 267 8.61 5.80 -23.37
N ASN A 268 7.41 6.00 -22.79
CA ASN A 268 6.16 6.04 -23.54
C ASN A 268 5.22 7.11 -22.94
N THR A 269 4.65 7.93 -23.80
CA THR A 269 3.63 8.95 -23.47
C THR A 269 2.44 8.89 -24.43
N ASP A 270 2.27 7.76 -25.14
CA ASP A 270 1.23 7.58 -26.14
C ASP A 270 -0.18 7.78 -25.55
N PRO A 271 -0.92 8.81 -25.99
CA PRO A 271 -2.26 9.10 -25.52
C PRO A 271 -3.28 8.01 -25.85
N ASN A 272 -2.97 7.10 -26.78
CA ASN A 272 -3.79 5.94 -27.07
C ASN A 272 -3.96 5.01 -25.88
N TRP A 273 -3.15 5.13 -24.83
CA TRP A 273 -3.30 4.40 -23.57
C TRP A 273 -4.18 5.13 -22.54
N THR A 274 -4.69 6.31 -22.85
CA THR A 274 -5.70 6.98 -22.02
C THR A 274 -6.99 6.16 -22.00
N VAL A 275 -7.59 6.00 -20.82
CA VAL A 275 -8.89 5.31 -20.70
C VAL A 275 -10.00 6.28 -21.09
N THR A 276 -10.75 5.95 -22.13
CA THR A 276 -11.83 6.77 -22.70
C THR A 276 -13.18 6.07 -22.58
N ALA A 277 -14.27 6.81 -22.84
CA ALA A 277 -15.62 6.27 -22.86
C ALA A 277 -15.78 5.15 -23.91
N GLU A 278 -15.16 5.31 -25.09
CA GLU A 278 -15.20 4.30 -26.18
C GLU A 278 -14.54 2.99 -25.71
N LYS A 279 -13.43 3.06 -24.98
CA LYS A 279 -12.78 1.86 -24.43
C LYS A 279 -13.60 1.24 -23.33
N MET A 280 -14.20 2.05 -22.45
CA MET A 280 -15.11 1.53 -21.44
C MET A 280 -16.35 0.86 -22.03
N ALA A 281 -16.80 1.27 -23.22
CA ALA A 281 -17.90 0.62 -23.93
C ALA A 281 -17.57 -0.82 -24.40
N LEU A 282 -16.29 -1.20 -24.49
CA LEU A 282 -15.87 -2.60 -24.79
C LEU A 282 -16.06 -3.54 -23.59
N THR A 283 -16.22 -3.00 -22.40
CA THR A 283 -16.29 -3.75 -21.15
C THR A 283 -17.72 -4.28 -20.88
N ASN A 284 -17.86 -5.12 -19.88
CA ASN A 284 -19.16 -5.53 -19.34
C ASN A 284 -19.67 -4.52 -18.32
N ASN A 285 -19.85 -3.26 -18.74
CA ASN A 285 -20.23 -2.15 -17.86
C ASN A 285 -19.30 -2.04 -16.63
N ALA A 286 -17.98 -2.11 -16.86
CA ALA A 286 -16.98 -2.25 -15.81
C ALA A 286 -16.96 -1.06 -14.84
N LYS A 287 -16.70 -1.35 -13.57
CA LYS A 287 -16.35 -0.31 -12.61
C LYS A 287 -14.93 0.20 -12.87
N PHE A 288 -14.81 1.52 -13.01
CA PHE A 288 -13.53 2.19 -13.15
C PHE A 288 -12.90 2.46 -11.76
N MET A 289 -11.64 2.11 -11.60
CA MET A 289 -10.86 2.24 -10.35
C MET A 289 -9.54 2.97 -10.61
N HIS A 290 -9.16 3.81 -9.67
CA HIS A 290 -7.85 4.48 -9.62
C HIS A 290 -7.55 4.92 -8.19
N CYS A 291 -6.33 4.67 -7.68
CA CYS A 291 -5.97 5.00 -6.28
C CYS A 291 -5.88 6.50 -5.97
N LEU A 292 -5.98 7.36 -6.97
CA LEU A 292 -5.78 8.81 -6.86
C LEU A 292 -4.39 9.21 -6.28
N PRO A 293 -3.82 10.39 -6.61
CA PRO A 293 -4.37 11.39 -7.54
C PRO A 293 -4.36 10.91 -8.99
N VAL A 294 -5.28 11.39 -9.77
CA VAL A 294 -5.40 11.12 -11.20
C VAL A 294 -5.17 12.39 -12.01
N ARG A 295 -4.59 12.26 -13.20
CA ARG A 295 -4.52 13.34 -14.18
C ARG A 295 -5.64 13.15 -15.20
N ARG A 296 -6.65 13.99 -15.09
CA ARG A 296 -7.79 14.03 -16.02
C ARG A 296 -7.32 14.30 -17.44
N ASN A 297 -7.93 13.64 -18.39
CA ASN A 297 -7.66 13.73 -19.82
C ASN A 297 -6.22 13.38 -20.25
N VAL A 298 -5.48 12.70 -19.33
CA VAL A 298 -4.18 12.07 -19.57
C VAL A 298 -4.26 10.58 -19.22
N ILE A 299 -4.65 10.25 -18.00
CA ILE A 299 -4.80 8.86 -17.53
C ILE A 299 -6.18 8.32 -17.94
N VAL A 300 -7.20 9.15 -17.75
CA VAL A 300 -8.62 8.84 -17.95
C VAL A 300 -9.35 10.12 -18.33
N THR A 301 -10.36 10.04 -19.22
CA THR A 301 -11.17 11.19 -19.59
C THR A 301 -12.17 11.57 -18.50
N ASP A 302 -12.63 12.83 -18.55
CA ASP A 302 -13.62 13.34 -17.59
C ASP A 302 -14.90 12.52 -17.62
N GLU A 303 -15.36 12.12 -18.79
CA GLU A 303 -16.57 11.29 -18.98
C GLU A 303 -16.52 9.97 -18.21
N VAL A 304 -15.35 9.32 -18.14
CA VAL A 304 -15.17 8.06 -17.44
C VAL A 304 -15.07 8.26 -15.93
N ILE A 305 -14.23 9.21 -15.49
CA ILE A 305 -14.00 9.39 -14.05
C ILE A 305 -15.21 10.00 -13.33
N ASP A 306 -16.04 10.76 -14.04
CA ASP A 306 -17.27 11.37 -13.50
C ASP A 306 -18.53 10.51 -13.73
N SER A 307 -18.39 9.34 -14.38
CA SER A 307 -19.48 8.43 -14.63
C SER A 307 -19.98 7.71 -13.36
N GLU A 308 -21.20 7.15 -13.41
CA GLU A 308 -21.75 6.27 -12.36
C GLU A 308 -20.95 4.97 -12.17
N ASN A 309 -20.12 4.61 -13.12
CA ASN A 309 -19.25 3.45 -13.04
C ASN A 309 -17.90 3.76 -12.38
N SER A 310 -17.63 5.02 -12.08
CA SER A 310 -16.41 5.40 -11.34
C SER A 310 -16.53 5.06 -9.86
N SER A 311 -15.65 4.20 -9.37
CA SER A 311 -15.58 3.80 -7.94
C SER A 311 -14.42 4.44 -7.20
N VAL A 312 -13.80 5.50 -7.74
CA VAL A 312 -12.57 6.10 -7.17
C VAL A 312 -12.79 6.70 -5.79
N ILE A 313 -13.97 7.22 -5.48
CA ILE A 313 -14.28 7.82 -4.19
C ILE A 313 -14.54 6.73 -3.14
N GLU A 314 -15.30 5.68 -3.48
CA GLU A 314 -15.51 4.51 -2.62
C GLU A 314 -14.18 3.81 -2.33
N GLN A 315 -13.33 3.65 -3.33
CA GLN A 315 -12.00 3.09 -3.21
C GLN A 315 -11.13 3.92 -2.25
N ALA A 316 -11.18 5.25 -2.35
CA ALA A 316 -10.50 6.15 -1.42
C ALA A 316 -11.05 6.04 0.01
N ASN A 317 -12.37 5.91 0.19
CA ASN A 317 -12.99 5.68 1.49
C ASN A 317 -12.58 4.33 2.09
N ASN A 318 -12.49 3.27 1.28
CA ASN A 318 -12.10 1.93 1.72
C ASN A 318 -10.67 1.85 2.28
N ARG A 319 -9.80 2.82 1.99
CA ARG A 319 -8.49 2.95 2.64
C ARG A 319 -8.60 3.10 4.15
N THR A 320 -9.65 3.77 4.65
CA THR A 320 -9.91 3.85 6.09
C THR A 320 -10.12 2.47 6.69
N TYR A 321 -10.91 1.64 6.04
CA TYR A 321 -11.27 0.32 6.58
C TYR A 321 -10.19 -0.73 6.37
N SER A 322 -9.38 -0.59 5.32
CA SER A 322 -8.14 -1.33 5.14
C SER A 322 -7.17 -1.06 6.30
N ALA A 323 -6.83 0.20 6.56
CA ALA A 323 -5.95 0.57 7.66
C ALA A 323 -6.55 0.18 9.02
N GLN A 324 -7.85 0.41 9.25
CA GLN A 324 -8.54 0.05 10.49
C GLN A 324 -8.46 -1.45 10.77
N LEU A 325 -8.62 -2.30 9.75
CA LEU A 325 -8.50 -3.74 9.92
C LEU A 325 -7.08 -4.15 10.29
N VAL A 326 -6.07 -3.61 9.61
CA VAL A 326 -4.65 -3.90 9.90
C VAL A 326 -4.31 -3.52 11.34
N LEU A 327 -4.62 -2.28 11.75
CA LEU A 327 -4.39 -1.82 13.11
C LEU A 327 -5.15 -2.67 14.13
N GLN A 328 -6.40 -3.04 13.84
CA GLN A 328 -7.20 -3.93 14.68
C GLN A 328 -6.56 -5.31 14.86
N LYS A 329 -6.00 -5.89 13.80
CA LYS A 329 -5.32 -7.19 13.85
C LYS A 329 -4.06 -7.12 14.72
N ILE A 330 -3.25 -6.09 14.54
CA ILE A 330 -2.04 -5.85 15.34
C ILE A 330 -2.40 -5.68 16.82
N LEU A 331 -3.34 -4.79 17.14
CA LEU A 331 -3.76 -4.53 18.54
C LEU A 331 -4.35 -5.76 19.22
N LYS A 332 -5.00 -6.66 18.50
CA LYS A 332 -5.50 -7.92 19.06
C LYS A 332 -4.41 -8.93 19.34
N LYS A 333 -3.35 -8.94 18.53
CA LYS A 333 -2.21 -9.87 18.71
C LYS A 333 -1.25 -9.41 19.80
N SER A 334 -1.24 -8.12 20.12
CA SER A 334 -0.42 -7.52 21.18
C SER A 334 -1.05 -7.60 22.58
N ARG A 335 -2.22 -8.21 22.70
CA ARG A 335 -2.90 -8.53 23.96
C ARG A 335 -2.62 -9.96 24.40
#